data_21b708c8472192661230f4660c5eee49
#
_entry.id   21b708c8472192661230f4660c5eee49
#
_cell.length_a   1.000
_cell.length_b   1.000
_cell.length_c   1.000
_cell.angle_alpha   90.00
_cell.angle_beta   90.00
_cell.angle_gamma   90.00
#
_symmetry.space_group_name_H-M   'P 1'
#
loop_
_entity.id
_entity.type
_entity.pdbx_description
1 polymer ?
#
loop_
_entity_poly.entity_id
_entity_poly.type
_entity_poly.pdbx_seq_one_letter_code
_entity_poly.pdbx_strand_id
1 'polypeptide(L)'
;VLDRILDRLEEWIIVTLIAAATALTFVAVVHRYGASNSASLARWASVHQYLLLKQVANAVYGWLSSINLSWAQELATYMFVWMAKFGAALGVRTGIHVGVDVFVNRLTPAARKPVIVFAMLCGALFTGVIGTLGAVYVYELDPDQVSPELEWPSWMIYLAIPLGSYLMCFRFLQVMWRFLRTGVVPHPAHGVEYEESHNVTPPAAIEAAR
;
A
#
# COMPACT_ATOMS: atom_id res chain seq x y z
N VAL A 1 -16.29 3.51 19.52
CA VAL A 1 -17.10 3.22 18.32
C VAL A 1 -16.47 3.85 17.10
N LEU A 2 -16.10 5.13 17.14
CA LEU A 2 -15.52 5.87 16.00
C LEU A 2 -14.22 5.23 15.50
N ASP A 3 -13.33 4.83 16.39
CA ASP A 3 -12.06 4.18 16.02
C ASP A 3 -12.28 2.89 15.23
N ARG A 4 -13.23 2.05 15.64
CA ARG A 4 -13.54 0.79 14.92
C ARG A 4 -14.13 1.03 13.53
N ILE A 5 -14.90 2.11 13.36
CA ILE A 5 -15.47 2.48 12.06
C ILE A 5 -14.38 2.96 11.12
N LEU A 6 -13.50 3.86 11.59
CA LEU A 6 -12.36 4.34 10.82
C LEU A 6 -11.42 3.20 10.40
N ASP A 7 -11.18 2.27 11.31
CA ASP A 7 -10.32 1.12 11.08
C ASP A 7 -10.85 0.21 9.96
N ARG A 8 -12.13 -0.14 10.04
CA ARG A 8 -12.79 -0.93 9.00
C ARG A 8 -12.83 -0.22 7.66
N LEU A 9 -13.08 1.10 7.66
CA LEU A 9 -13.07 1.90 6.43
C LEU A 9 -11.70 1.91 5.78
N GLU A 10 -10.62 2.12 6.54
CA GLU A 10 -9.23 2.07 6.02
C GLU A 10 -8.92 0.69 5.41
N GLU A 11 -9.23 -0.40 6.13
CA GLU A 11 -9.01 -1.77 5.66
C GLU A 11 -9.80 -2.05 4.36
N TRP A 12 -11.08 -1.70 4.32
CA TRP A 12 -11.92 -1.90 3.14
C TRP A 12 -11.45 -1.08 1.93
N ILE A 13 -11.03 0.18 2.14
CA ILE A 13 -10.47 1.03 1.09
C ILE A 13 -9.21 0.39 0.52
N ILE A 14 -8.27 -0.03 1.38
CA ILE A 14 -7.01 -0.65 0.97
C ILE A 14 -7.26 -1.94 0.18
N VAL A 15 -8.11 -2.84 0.71
CA VAL A 15 -8.42 -4.12 0.06
C VAL A 15 -9.09 -3.90 -1.29
N THR A 16 -10.04 -2.97 -1.36
CA THR A 16 -10.74 -2.66 -2.61
C THR A 16 -9.79 -2.06 -3.64
N LEU A 17 -8.94 -1.11 -3.24
CA LEU A 17 -8.00 -0.46 -4.14
C LEU A 17 -6.96 -1.45 -4.68
N ILE A 18 -6.40 -2.33 -3.83
CA ILE A 18 -5.41 -3.31 -4.28
C ILE A 18 -6.06 -4.35 -5.21
N ALA A 19 -7.26 -4.84 -4.87
CA ALA A 19 -7.97 -5.80 -5.70
C ALA A 19 -8.32 -5.22 -7.07
N ALA A 20 -8.87 -4.00 -7.10
CA ALA A 20 -9.22 -3.30 -8.33
C ALA A 20 -7.98 -2.96 -9.18
N ALA A 21 -6.92 -2.42 -8.57
CA ALA A 21 -5.68 -2.11 -9.28
C ALA A 21 -5.02 -3.37 -9.86
N THR A 22 -5.01 -4.46 -9.11
CA THR A 22 -4.45 -5.75 -9.57
C THR A 22 -5.27 -6.32 -10.72
N ALA A 23 -6.61 -6.33 -10.62
CA ALA A 23 -7.49 -6.80 -11.68
C ALA A 23 -7.34 -5.96 -12.94
N LEU A 24 -7.31 -4.64 -12.80
CA LEU A 24 -7.14 -3.70 -13.91
C LEU A 24 -5.79 -3.88 -14.61
N THR A 25 -4.71 -3.99 -13.83
CA THR A 25 -3.36 -4.25 -14.35
C THR A 25 -3.30 -5.59 -15.08
N PHE A 26 -3.92 -6.64 -14.52
CA PHE A 26 -3.98 -7.95 -15.16
C PHE A 26 -4.68 -7.88 -16.53
N VAL A 27 -5.85 -7.23 -16.59
CA VAL A 27 -6.59 -7.05 -17.85
C VAL A 27 -5.77 -6.26 -18.86
N ALA A 28 -5.13 -5.16 -18.44
CA ALA A 28 -4.29 -4.33 -19.32
C ALA A 28 -3.09 -5.13 -19.87
N VAL A 29 -2.46 -5.96 -19.04
CA VAL A 29 -1.34 -6.81 -19.45
C VAL A 29 -1.80 -7.88 -20.45
N VAL A 30 -2.89 -8.59 -20.16
CA VAL A 30 -3.45 -9.60 -21.08
C VAL A 30 -3.82 -8.98 -22.43
N HIS A 31 -4.46 -7.82 -22.40
CA HIS A 31 -4.80 -7.09 -23.61
C HIS A 31 -3.56 -6.69 -24.42
N ARG A 32 -2.56 -6.09 -23.78
CA ARG A 32 -1.31 -5.64 -24.43
C ARG A 32 -0.53 -6.80 -25.05
N TYR A 33 -0.34 -7.89 -24.29
CA TYR A 33 0.35 -9.07 -24.79
C TYR A 33 -0.47 -9.82 -25.84
N GLY A 34 -1.79 -9.87 -25.69
CA GLY A 34 -2.69 -10.42 -26.68
C GLY A 34 -2.59 -9.71 -28.02
N ALA A 35 -2.60 -8.39 -28.03
CA ALA A 35 -2.41 -7.57 -29.24
C ALA A 35 -1.02 -7.76 -29.86
N SER A 36 0.04 -7.73 -29.04
CA SER A 36 1.41 -7.92 -29.53
C SER A 36 1.65 -9.30 -30.14
N ASN A 37 1.16 -10.35 -29.48
CA ASN A 37 1.32 -11.73 -29.94
C ASN A 37 0.50 -12.01 -31.18
N SER A 38 -0.74 -11.48 -31.29
CA SER A 38 -1.55 -11.62 -32.50
C SER A 38 -0.91 -10.92 -33.70
N ALA A 39 -0.33 -9.74 -33.52
CA ALA A 39 0.43 -9.04 -34.56
C ALA A 39 1.67 -9.83 -35.00
N SER A 40 2.39 -10.42 -34.06
CA SER A 40 3.56 -11.26 -34.35
C SER A 40 3.17 -12.53 -35.09
N LEU A 41 2.09 -13.17 -34.70
CA LEU A 41 1.54 -14.36 -35.35
C LEU A 41 1.09 -14.04 -36.79
N ALA A 42 0.44 -12.91 -37.01
CA ALA A 42 0.02 -12.46 -38.33
C ALA A 42 1.23 -12.25 -39.26
N ARG A 43 2.30 -11.64 -38.77
CA ARG A 43 3.56 -11.47 -39.51
C ARG A 43 4.20 -12.82 -39.86
N TRP A 44 4.30 -13.72 -38.88
CA TRP A 44 4.86 -15.06 -39.09
C TRP A 44 4.04 -15.85 -40.12
N ALA A 45 2.72 -15.85 -40.00
CA ALA A 45 1.80 -16.53 -40.93
C ALA A 45 1.90 -15.95 -42.36
N SER A 46 2.17 -14.64 -42.52
CA SER A 46 2.35 -14.03 -43.83
C SER A 46 3.63 -14.48 -44.51
N VAL A 47 4.71 -14.67 -43.75
CA VAL A 47 5.99 -15.19 -44.31
C VAL A 47 5.86 -16.64 -44.75
N HIS A 48 5.12 -17.46 -44.00
CA HIS A 48 4.93 -18.88 -44.32
C HIS A 48 3.69 -19.16 -45.20
N GLN A 49 3.04 -18.11 -45.72
CA GLN A 49 1.88 -18.19 -46.63
C GLN A 49 0.64 -18.93 -46.05
N TYR A 50 0.48 -18.96 -44.71
CA TYR A 50 -0.71 -19.51 -44.06
C TYR A 50 -1.86 -18.49 -44.05
N LEU A 51 -2.62 -18.41 -45.16
CA LEU A 51 -3.66 -17.39 -45.38
C LEU A 51 -4.73 -17.35 -44.29
N LEU A 52 -5.28 -18.50 -43.88
CA LEU A 52 -6.31 -18.57 -42.85
C LEU A 52 -5.79 -18.10 -41.50
N LEU A 53 -4.60 -18.54 -41.10
CA LEU A 53 -4.00 -18.14 -39.83
C LEU A 53 -3.70 -16.64 -39.79
N LYS A 54 -3.23 -16.07 -40.91
CA LYS A 54 -3.01 -14.62 -41.08
C LYS A 54 -4.32 -13.84 -40.91
N GLN A 55 -5.42 -14.32 -41.55
CA GLN A 55 -6.73 -13.64 -41.44
C GLN A 55 -7.23 -13.62 -40.00
N VAL A 56 -7.19 -14.77 -39.31
CA VAL A 56 -7.63 -14.88 -37.92
C VAL A 56 -6.76 -14.01 -37.01
N ALA A 57 -5.45 -14.06 -37.15
CA ALA A 57 -4.53 -13.27 -36.34
C ALA A 57 -4.72 -11.75 -36.54
N ASN A 58 -4.97 -11.32 -37.80
CA ASN A 58 -5.28 -9.93 -38.10
C ASN A 58 -6.64 -9.50 -37.53
N ALA A 59 -7.66 -10.36 -37.58
CA ALA A 59 -8.96 -10.08 -37.00
C ALA A 59 -8.89 -9.90 -35.49
N VAL A 60 -8.16 -10.80 -34.80
CA VAL A 60 -7.92 -10.70 -33.35
C VAL A 60 -7.15 -9.44 -33.02
N TYR A 61 -6.09 -9.15 -33.75
CA TYR A 61 -5.31 -7.93 -33.56
C TYR A 61 -6.18 -6.67 -33.77
N GLY A 62 -6.97 -6.62 -34.85
CA GLY A 62 -7.87 -5.50 -35.14
C GLY A 62 -8.90 -5.28 -34.03
N TRP A 63 -9.47 -6.36 -33.52
CA TRP A 63 -10.40 -6.27 -32.39
C TRP A 63 -9.72 -5.77 -31.11
N LEU A 64 -8.56 -6.33 -30.75
CA LEU A 64 -7.82 -5.88 -29.57
C LEU A 64 -7.35 -4.43 -29.74
N SER A 65 -6.84 -4.04 -30.89
CA SER A 65 -6.34 -2.66 -31.14
C SER A 65 -7.45 -1.61 -31.20
N SER A 66 -8.71 -2.02 -31.40
CA SER A 66 -9.86 -1.11 -31.34
C SER A 66 -10.22 -0.70 -29.89
N ILE A 67 -9.75 -1.46 -28.89
CA ILE A 67 -9.99 -1.17 -27.48
C ILE A 67 -8.80 -0.36 -26.94
N ASN A 68 -9.02 0.91 -26.65
CA ASN A 68 -7.99 1.72 -25.99
C ASN A 68 -8.00 1.48 -24.47
N LEU A 69 -6.94 0.87 -23.96
CA LEU A 69 -6.71 0.61 -22.53
C LEU A 69 -5.53 1.42 -21.97
N SER A 70 -5.05 2.48 -22.64
CA SER A 70 -3.94 3.30 -22.14
C SER A 70 -4.25 3.92 -20.77
N TRP A 71 -5.50 4.34 -20.57
CA TRP A 71 -5.97 4.88 -19.29
C TRP A 71 -5.89 3.89 -18.11
N ALA A 72 -5.91 2.58 -18.38
CA ALA A 72 -5.94 1.57 -17.32
C ALA A 72 -4.66 1.57 -16.48
N GLN A 73 -3.50 1.81 -17.11
CA GLN A 73 -2.23 1.88 -16.41
C GLN A 73 -2.14 3.13 -15.52
N GLU A 74 -2.66 4.24 -16.00
CA GLU A 74 -2.73 5.49 -15.24
C GLU A 74 -3.64 5.34 -14.02
N LEU A 75 -4.84 4.79 -14.22
CA LEU A 75 -5.80 4.54 -13.13
C LEU A 75 -5.23 3.58 -12.08
N ALA A 76 -4.57 2.49 -12.51
CA ALA A 76 -3.93 1.56 -11.58
C ALA A 76 -2.86 2.26 -10.74
N THR A 77 -2.05 3.15 -11.34
CA THR A 77 -1.04 3.93 -10.61
C THR A 77 -1.69 4.81 -9.55
N TYR A 78 -2.79 5.50 -9.86
CA TYR A 78 -3.51 6.33 -8.89
C TYR A 78 -4.07 5.50 -7.75
N MET A 79 -4.67 4.35 -8.05
CA MET A 79 -5.14 3.42 -7.02
C MET A 79 -4.02 2.96 -6.10
N PHE A 80 -2.81 2.66 -6.63
CA PHE A 80 -1.66 2.29 -5.82
C PHE A 80 -1.17 3.45 -4.94
N VAL A 81 -1.17 4.69 -5.44
CA VAL A 81 -0.79 5.86 -4.64
C VAL A 81 -1.75 6.05 -3.46
N TRP A 82 -3.05 6.00 -3.70
CA TRP A 82 -4.06 6.09 -2.65
C TRP A 82 -3.94 4.95 -1.65
N MET A 83 -3.83 3.71 -2.14
CA MET A 83 -3.64 2.52 -1.29
C MET A 83 -2.38 2.64 -0.42
N ALA A 84 -1.24 3.07 -0.98
CA ALA A 84 0.00 3.23 -0.25
C ALA A 84 -0.11 4.26 0.88
N LYS A 85 -0.82 5.36 0.64
CA LYS A 85 -1.03 6.41 1.65
C LYS A 85 -1.92 5.93 2.80
N PHE A 86 -3.04 5.27 2.51
CA PHE A 86 -3.91 4.69 3.54
C PHE A 86 -3.24 3.51 4.24
N GLY A 87 -2.55 2.65 3.49
CA GLY A 87 -1.80 1.52 4.03
C GLY A 87 -0.69 1.94 4.99
N ALA A 88 0.02 3.03 4.67
CA ALA A 88 1.02 3.59 5.57
C ALA A 88 0.40 4.11 6.89
N ALA A 89 -0.76 4.77 6.83
CA ALA A 89 -1.48 5.22 8.01
C ALA A 89 -1.95 4.04 8.90
N LEU A 90 -2.48 2.99 8.27
CA LEU A 90 -2.82 1.74 8.97
C LEU A 90 -1.59 1.07 9.58
N GLY A 91 -0.45 1.06 8.86
CA GLY A 91 0.82 0.52 9.36
C GLY A 91 1.32 1.22 10.62
N VAL A 92 1.19 2.55 10.70
CA VAL A 92 1.50 3.32 11.93
C VAL A 92 0.65 2.84 13.10
N ARG A 93 -0.63 2.60 12.88
CA ARG A 93 -1.55 2.17 13.91
C ARG A 93 -1.30 0.75 14.41
N THR A 94 -1.01 -0.17 13.49
CA THR A 94 -0.76 -1.59 13.81
C THR A 94 0.63 -1.84 14.39
N GLY A 95 1.49 -0.80 14.44
CA GLY A 95 2.81 -0.89 15.05
C GLY A 95 3.84 -1.65 14.21
N ILE A 96 3.62 -1.78 12.89
CA ILE A 96 4.55 -2.48 11.98
C ILE A 96 5.83 -1.63 11.75
N HIS A 97 6.48 -1.23 12.82
CA HIS A 97 7.79 -0.56 12.76
C HIS A 97 8.88 -1.48 13.34
N VAL A 98 9.02 -2.66 12.72
CA VAL A 98 9.95 -3.73 13.14
C VAL A 98 11.37 -3.24 13.41
N GLY A 99 11.85 -2.23 12.68
CA GLY A 99 13.17 -1.67 12.88
C GLY A 99 13.34 -0.90 14.20
N VAL A 100 12.28 -0.24 14.66
CA VAL A 100 12.29 0.53 15.91
C VAL A 100 12.23 -0.39 17.11
N ASP A 101 11.49 -1.49 17.03
CA ASP A 101 11.33 -2.46 18.12
C ASP A 101 12.64 -3.12 18.49
N VAL A 102 13.47 -3.50 17.51
CA VAL A 102 14.80 -4.09 17.74
C VAL A 102 15.73 -3.10 18.48
N PHE A 103 15.69 -1.83 18.10
CA PHE A 103 16.49 -0.79 18.75
C PHE A 103 15.99 -0.49 20.16
N VAL A 104 14.69 -0.32 20.33
CA VAL A 104 14.05 0.01 21.61
C VAL A 104 14.20 -1.11 22.63
N ASN A 105 14.20 -2.38 22.21
CA ASN A 105 14.41 -3.52 23.10
C ASN A 105 15.85 -3.62 23.64
N ARG A 106 16.81 -2.93 23.04
CA ARG A 106 18.20 -2.83 23.55
C ARG A 106 18.40 -1.69 24.54
N LEU A 107 17.42 -0.81 24.71
CA LEU A 107 17.50 0.34 25.62
C LEU A 107 17.13 -0.06 27.05
N THR A 108 17.73 0.68 28.02
CA THR A 108 17.32 0.55 29.43
C THR A 108 15.86 0.94 29.62
N PRO A 109 15.14 0.33 30.57
CA PRO A 109 13.72 0.63 30.82
C PRO A 109 13.42 2.12 31.02
N ALA A 110 14.37 2.87 31.60
CA ALA A 110 14.24 4.31 31.82
C ALA A 110 14.31 5.12 30.53
N ALA A 111 15.16 4.72 29.57
CA ALA A 111 15.36 5.41 28.30
C ALA A 111 14.29 5.01 27.26
N ARG A 112 13.65 3.87 27.40
CA ARG A 112 12.68 3.32 26.43
C ARG A 112 11.48 4.24 26.19
N LYS A 113 10.86 4.73 27.27
CA LYS A 113 9.68 5.60 27.17
C LYS A 113 9.93 6.91 26.43
N PRO A 114 10.93 7.73 26.82
CA PRO A 114 11.17 8.99 26.14
C PRO A 114 11.61 8.81 24.68
N VAL A 115 12.37 7.76 24.36
CA VAL A 115 12.78 7.49 22.97
C VAL A 115 11.58 7.13 22.09
N ILE A 116 10.66 6.30 22.58
CA ILE A 116 9.42 5.96 21.83
C ILE A 116 8.58 7.22 21.59
N VAL A 117 8.34 8.03 22.62
CA VAL A 117 7.57 9.26 22.49
C VAL A 117 8.23 10.24 21.52
N PHE A 118 9.53 10.39 21.61
CA PHE A 118 10.29 11.24 20.69
C PHE A 118 10.17 10.74 19.24
N ALA A 119 10.32 9.44 18.98
CA ALA A 119 10.19 8.87 17.65
C ALA A 119 8.79 9.06 17.06
N MET A 120 7.73 8.85 17.87
CA MET A 120 6.36 9.10 17.45
C MET A 120 6.08 10.58 17.16
N LEU A 121 6.64 11.48 17.98
CA LEU A 121 6.52 12.93 17.76
C LEU A 121 7.23 13.36 16.48
N CYS A 122 8.44 12.86 16.22
CA CYS A 122 9.15 13.10 14.96
C CYS A 122 8.37 12.59 13.75
N GLY A 123 7.77 11.39 13.85
CA GLY A 123 6.91 10.84 12.81
C GLY A 123 5.67 11.70 12.56
N ALA A 124 5.00 12.15 13.61
CA ALA A 124 3.85 13.04 13.52
C ALA A 124 4.23 14.39 12.89
N LEU A 125 5.34 15.00 13.34
CA LEU A 125 5.83 16.26 12.80
C LEU A 125 6.19 16.13 11.31
N PHE A 126 6.95 15.11 10.95
CA PHE A 126 7.35 14.85 9.57
C PHE A 126 6.13 14.67 8.66
N THR A 127 5.19 13.81 9.05
CA THR A 127 3.98 13.56 8.24
C THR A 127 3.06 14.77 8.21
N GLY A 128 3.00 15.57 9.28
CA GLY A 128 2.27 16.83 9.32
C GLY A 128 2.85 17.88 8.37
N VAL A 129 4.18 18.01 8.31
CA VAL A 129 4.87 18.91 7.37
C VAL A 129 4.62 18.47 5.93
N ILE A 130 4.77 17.17 5.61
CA ILE A 130 4.49 16.64 4.27
C ILE A 130 3.02 16.84 3.89
N GLY A 131 2.09 16.66 4.85
CA GLY A 131 0.66 16.94 4.63
C GLY A 131 0.40 18.40 4.28
N THR A 132 1.05 19.33 4.99
CA THR A 132 0.89 20.77 4.75
C THR A 132 1.49 21.18 3.41
N LEU A 133 2.70 20.73 3.10
CA LEU A 133 3.32 21.00 1.79
C LEU A 133 2.49 20.42 0.66
N GLY A 134 1.95 19.21 0.84
CA GLY A 134 1.04 18.59 -0.13
C GLY A 134 -0.27 19.37 -0.30
N ALA A 135 -0.83 19.90 0.78
CA ALA A 135 -2.04 20.73 0.72
C ALA A 135 -1.78 22.06 -0.01
N VAL A 136 -0.65 22.71 0.25
CA VAL A 136 -0.23 23.92 -0.47
C VAL A 136 -0.05 23.62 -1.95
N TYR A 137 0.64 22.52 -2.27
CA TYR A 137 0.83 22.09 -3.66
C TYR A 137 -0.49 21.88 -4.40
N VAL A 138 -1.46 21.19 -3.77
CA VAL A 138 -2.79 20.96 -4.38
C VAL A 138 -3.56 22.28 -4.54
N TYR A 139 -3.39 23.21 -3.60
CA TYR A 139 -4.04 24.52 -3.68
C TYR A 139 -3.48 25.40 -4.80
N GLU A 140 -2.18 25.31 -5.06
CA GLU A 140 -1.49 26.07 -6.12
C GLU A 140 -1.61 25.43 -7.50
N LEU A 141 -2.15 24.20 -7.58
CA LEU A 141 -2.32 23.48 -8.83
C LEU A 141 -3.40 24.16 -9.68
N ASP A 142 -3.14 24.28 -11.00
CA ASP A 142 -4.14 24.79 -11.93
C ASP A 142 -5.39 23.91 -11.92
N PRO A 143 -6.58 24.48 -11.64
CA PRO A 143 -7.83 23.71 -11.61
C PRO A 143 -8.17 23.01 -12.93
N ASP A 144 -7.71 23.57 -14.06
CA ASP A 144 -7.97 23.05 -15.40
C ASP A 144 -6.96 21.99 -15.83
N GLN A 145 -5.94 21.73 -14.99
CA GLN A 145 -4.96 20.69 -15.27
C GLN A 145 -5.59 19.30 -15.10
N VAL A 146 -5.58 18.54 -16.20
CA VAL A 146 -6.09 17.18 -16.24
C VAL A 146 -4.98 16.15 -16.46
N SER A 147 -5.25 14.90 -16.10
CA SER A 147 -4.33 13.79 -16.33
C SER A 147 -4.28 13.41 -17.83
N PRO A 148 -3.15 12.84 -18.33
CA PRO A 148 -2.92 12.65 -19.76
C PRO A 148 -3.89 11.68 -20.44
N GLU A 149 -4.28 10.60 -19.79
CA GLU A 149 -5.05 9.52 -20.40
C GLU A 149 -6.50 9.44 -19.89
N LEU A 150 -6.71 9.75 -18.60
CA LEU A 150 -8.02 9.72 -17.95
C LEU A 150 -8.77 11.05 -18.07
N GLU A 151 -8.06 12.15 -18.38
CA GLU A 151 -8.59 13.51 -18.37
C GLU A 151 -9.24 13.90 -17.03
N TRP A 152 -8.82 13.24 -15.95
CA TRP A 152 -9.28 13.57 -14.60
C TRP A 152 -8.57 14.80 -14.05
N PRO A 153 -9.26 15.61 -13.25
CA PRO A 153 -8.62 16.76 -12.61
C PRO A 153 -7.42 16.32 -11.75
N SER A 154 -6.25 16.86 -12.03
CA SER A 154 -5.00 16.46 -11.40
C SER A 154 -5.03 16.66 -9.88
N TRP A 155 -5.74 17.69 -9.38
CA TRP A 155 -5.88 17.95 -7.96
C TRP A 155 -6.50 16.76 -7.18
N MET A 156 -7.43 16.00 -7.80
CA MET A 156 -8.04 14.81 -7.16
C MET A 156 -7.01 13.72 -6.90
N ILE A 157 -6.05 13.57 -7.80
CA ILE A 157 -4.98 12.57 -7.71
C ILE A 157 -4.00 12.97 -6.60
N TYR A 158 -3.58 14.24 -6.61
CA TYR A 158 -2.61 14.75 -5.64
C TYR A 158 -3.18 14.91 -4.23
N LEU A 159 -4.51 14.96 -4.04
CA LEU A 159 -5.16 14.93 -2.72
C LEU A 159 -4.77 13.72 -1.86
N ALA A 160 -4.34 12.62 -2.46
CA ALA A 160 -3.80 11.48 -1.72
C ALA A 160 -2.64 11.86 -0.81
N ILE A 161 -1.83 12.87 -1.19
CA ILE A 161 -0.66 13.30 -0.44
C ILE A 161 -1.07 13.97 0.89
N PRO A 162 -1.84 15.07 0.91
CA PRO A 162 -2.21 15.71 2.15
C PRO A 162 -3.13 14.84 3.00
N LEU A 163 -4.14 14.20 2.41
CA LEU A 163 -5.08 13.38 3.17
C LEU A 163 -4.40 12.19 3.84
N GLY A 164 -3.59 11.44 3.12
CA GLY A 164 -2.86 10.30 3.69
C GLY A 164 -1.82 10.72 4.71
N SER A 165 -1.11 11.84 4.48
CA SER A 165 -0.10 12.34 5.41
C SER A 165 -0.70 12.90 6.70
N TYR A 166 -1.82 13.63 6.63
CA TYR A 166 -2.54 14.06 7.83
C TYR A 166 -3.17 12.88 8.59
N LEU A 167 -3.66 11.87 7.89
CA LEU A 167 -4.14 10.65 8.52
C LEU A 167 -3.01 9.92 9.27
N MET A 168 -1.82 9.82 8.67
CA MET A 168 -0.63 9.27 9.34
C MET A 168 -0.24 10.10 10.56
N CYS A 169 -0.21 11.43 10.46
CA CYS A 169 0.06 12.33 11.58
C CYS A 169 -0.91 12.09 12.73
N PHE A 170 -2.21 12.02 12.42
CA PHE A 170 -3.24 11.70 13.39
C PHE A 170 -3.02 10.33 14.05
N ARG A 171 -2.65 9.30 13.27
CA ARG A 171 -2.37 7.96 13.79
C ARG A 171 -1.15 7.93 14.71
N PHE A 172 -0.07 8.65 14.37
CA PHE A 172 1.09 8.80 15.27
C PHE A 172 0.71 9.44 16.59
N LEU A 173 -0.08 10.51 16.57
CA LEU A 173 -0.55 11.17 17.79
C LEU A 173 -1.50 10.27 18.59
N GLN A 174 -2.37 9.52 17.94
CA GLN A 174 -3.29 8.57 18.58
C GLN A 174 -2.53 7.42 19.27
N VAL A 175 -1.54 6.84 18.59
CA VAL A 175 -0.71 5.75 19.15
C VAL A 175 0.15 6.29 20.30
N MET A 176 0.74 7.45 20.16
CA MET A 176 1.49 8.13 21.21
C MET A 176 0.62 8.37 22.46
N TRP A 177 -0.59 8.88 22.28
CA TRP A 177 -1.53 9.12 23.38
C TRP A 177 -1.92 7.82 24.10
N ARG A 178 -2.18 6.76 23.34
CA ARG A 178 -2.48 5.43 23.90
C ARG A 178 -1.28 4.91 24.69
N PHE A 179 -0.07 5.00 24.14
CA PHE A 179 1.16 4.58 24.80
C PHE A 179 1.41 5.34 26.12
N LEU A 180 1.19 6.66 26.13
CA LEU A 180 1.34 7.47 27.37
C LEU A 180 0.35 7.06 28.45
N ARG A 181 -0.86 6.61 28.08
CA ARG A 181 -1.89 6.16 29.04
C ARG A 181 -1.73 4.72 29.50
N THR A 182 -1.34 3.81 28.62
CA THR A 182 -1.32 2.36 28.90
C THR A 182 0.08 1.81 29.13
N GLY A 183 1.12 2.51 28.68
CA GLY A 183 2.50 2.02 28.68
C GLY A 183 2.78 0.88 27.68
N VAL A 184 1.77 0.47 26.89
CA VAL A 184 1.86 -0.65 25.94
C VAL A 184 2.01 -0.10 24.52
N VAL A 185 3.06 -0.53 23.82
CA VAL A 185 3.21 -0.27 22.39
C VAL A 185 2.32 -1.27 21.65
N PRO A 186 1.55 -0.84 20.62
CA PRO A 186 0.80 -1.80 19.80
C PRO A 186 1.79 -2.76 19.14
N HIS A 187 1.60 -4.06 19.40
CA HIS A 187 2.32 -5.12 18.69
C HIS A 187 1.42 -5.61 17.55
N PRO A 188 1.98 -5.96 16.38
CA PRO A 188 1.20 -6.55 15.30
C PRO A 188 0.56 -7.85 15.80
N ALA A 189 -0.77 -7.92 15.65
CA ALA A 189 -1.56 -9.09 16.08
C ALA A 189 -1.30 -10.36 15.24
N HIS A 190 -0.48 -10.25 14.19
CA HIS A 190 -0.12 -11.34 13.28
C HIS A 190 1.36 -11.27 12.94
N GLY A 191 2.17 -11.83 13.79
CA GLY A 191 3.59 -11.99 13.55
C GLY A 191 4.18 -12.94 14.53
N VAL A 192 4.14 -14.22 14.15
CA VAL A 192 4.95 -15.30 14.74
C VAL A 192 4.90 -15.31 16.26
N GLU A 193 3.97 -16.09 16.82
CA GLU A 193 4.25 -16.80 18.04
C GLU A 193 5.56 -17.54 17.80
N TYR A 194 6.68 -16.88 18.03
CA TYR A 194 7.90 -17.61 18.31
C TYR A 194 7.57 -18.41 19.56
N GLU A 195 7.47 -19.72 19.36
CA GLU A 195 7.44 -20.74 20.40
C GLU A 195 8.51 -20.46 21.46
N GLU A 196 8.26 -19.55 22.37
CA GLU A 196 9.00 -19.40 23.62
C GLU A 196 8.50 -20.44 24.65
N SER A 197 7.56 -21.32 24.22
CA SER A 197 6.98 -22.35 25.08
C SER A 197 7.72 -23.70 25.07
N HIS A 198 8.86 -23.83 24.36
CA HIS A 198 9.53 -25.16 24.25
C HIS A 198 10.84 -25.30 25.02
N ASN A 199 11.20 -24.38 25.91
CA ASN A 199 12.41 -24.57 26.74
C ASN A 199 12.23 -24.21 28.23
N VAL A 200 11.07 -24.41 28.76
CA VAL A 200 10.94 -24.53 30.22
C VAL A 200 10.65 -25.98 30.54
N THR A 201 11.68 -26.81 30.52
CA THR A 201 11.65 -28.08 31.21
C THR A 201 11.43 -27.77 32.69
N PRO A 202 10.32 -28.22 33.33
CA PRO A 202 10.11 -27.94 34.73
C PRO A 202 11.25 -28.57 35.57
N PRO A 203 11.77 -27.87 36.59
CA PRO A 203 12.89 -28.39 37.40
C PRO A 203 12.59 -29.71 38.08
N ALA A 204 11.34 -30.13 38.15
CA ALA A 204 10.89 -31.40 38.76
C ALA A 204 11.24 -32.67 37.97
N ALA A 205 11.61 -32.56 36.66
CA ALA A 205 11.95 -33.74 35.87
C ALA A 205 13.43 -34.18 36.02
N ILE A 206 14.27 -33.35 36.62
CA ILE A 206 15.70 -33.64 36.84
C ILE A 206 15.92 -34.37 38.16
N GLU A 207 14.98 -34.29 39.09
CA GLU A 207 15.10 -34.92 40.43
C GLU A 207 14.61 -36.36 40.44
N ALA A 208 13.85 -36.79 39.43
CA ALA A 208 13.34 -38.18 39.32
C ALA A 208 14.28 -39.16 38.60
N ALA A 209 15.45 -38.67 38.08
CA ALA A 209 16.42 -39.50 37.36
C ALA A 209 17.74 -39.68 38.11
N ARG A 210 17.76 -39.45 39.43
CA ARG A 210 18.88 -39.80 40.30
C ARG A 210 18.57 -40.94 41.25
#